data_0a55f76020473afa3b5292940420a26c
#
_entry.id   0a55f76020473afa3b5292940420a26c
#
_cell.length_a   1.000
_cell.length_b   1.000
_cell.length_c   1.000
_cell.angle_alpha   90.00
_cell.angle_beta   90.00
_cell.angle_gamma   90.00
#
_symmetry.space_group_name_H-M   'P 1'
#
loop_
_entity.id
_entity.type
_entity.pdbx_description
1 polymer ?
#
loop_
_entity_poly.entity_id
_entity_poly.type
_entity_poly.pdbx_seq_one_letter_code
_entity_poly.pdbx_strand_id
1 'polypeptide(L)'
;MFARTDRLLLRPGWREDAPALAAAVSELAVARNCDGAPWPYSVAEAETFLAEASADPARTTLLVYRRGLGAPELVGAVGLAHMGNGQALFAAWTARPHWGRGYASEAGAALLDMARHSLRLGHVLAWSFLDNPAGARLLDRLGFAATGEIVRATSLARGGAATPCRLHVRPLGAAIRGDQQAALAA
;
A
#
# COMPACT_ATOMS: atom_id res chain seq x y z
N MET A 1 13.84 3.42 6.51
CA MET A 1 12.83 4.34 7.08
C MET A 1 12.05 3.60 8.15
N PHE A 2 11.73 4.23 9.29
CA PHE A 2 10.97 3.63 10.40
C PHE A 2 9.97 4.65 10.90
N ALA A 3 8.79 4.19 11.32
CA ALA A 3 7.82 5.04 12.00
C ALA A 3 7.20 4.31 13.20
N ARG A 4 6.83 5.07 14.19
CA ARG A 4 6.13 4.60 15.37
C ARG A 4 4.88 5.45 15.57
N THR A 5 3.75 4.80 15.72
CA THR A 5 2.48 5.42 16.09
C THR A 5 2.06 4.96 17.49
N ASP A 6 0.89 5.33 17.93
CA ASP A 6 0.37 4.90 19.24
C ASP A 6 0.30 3.38 19.37
N ARG A 7 -0.15 2.69 18.31
CA ARG A 7 -0.41 1.25 18.33
C ARG A 7 0.53 0.44 17.46
N LEU A 8 1.28 1.08 16.54
CA LEU A 8 2.00 0.40 15.47
C LEU A 8 3.49 0.75 15.48
N LEU A 9 4.28 -0.21 14.98
CA LEU A 9 5.65 -0.04 14.52
C LEU A 9 5.66 -0.34 13.02
N LEU A 10 6.13 0.61 12.22
CA LEU A 10 6.34 0.48 10.79
C LEU A 10 7.86 0.39 10.55
N ARG A 11 8.30 -0.67 9.89
CA ARG A 11 9.72 -0.86 9.55
C ARG A 11 9.89 -1.59 8.22
N PRO A 12 11.06 -1.49 7.57
CA PRO A 12 11.40 -2.38 6.47
C PRO A 12 11.23 -3.85 6.89
N GLY A 13 10.84 -4.67 5.93
CA GLY A 13 10.79 -6.10 6.15
C GLY A 13 12.20 -6.71 6.10
N TRP A 14 12.41 -7.76 6.89
CA TRP A 14 13.60 -8.57 6.90
C TRP A 14 13.28 -10.00 6.47
N ARG A 15 14.28 -10.78 6.14
CA ARG A 15 14.08 -12.17 5.69
C ARG A 15 13.31 -13.01 6.71
N GLU A 16 13.55 -12.76 7.99
CA GLU A 16 12.90 -13.46 9.11
C GLU A 16 11.39 -13.20 9.18
N ASP A 17 10.91 -12.17 8.51
CA ASP A 17 9.47 -11.84 8.46
C ASP A 17 8.72 -12.67 7.39
N ALA A 18 9.43 -13.36 6.50
CA ALA A 18 8.84 -14.07 5.37
C ALA A 18 7.78 -15.10 5.77
N PRO A 19 7.93 -15.92 6.82
CA PRO A 19 6.88 -16.84 7.23
C PRO A 19 5.58 -16.14 7.66
N ALA A 20 5.69 -15.05 8.44
CA ALA A 20 4.53 -14.29 8.90
C ALA A 20 3.85 -13.55 7.72
N LEU A 21 4.65 -13.00 6.81
CA LEU A 21 4.17 -12.33 5.60
C LEU A 21 3.43 -13.34 4.69
N ALA A 22 4.02 -14.51 4.44
CA ALA A 22 3.42 -15.55 3.63
C ALA A 22 2.08 -16.01 4.22
N ALA A 23 2.03 -16.29 5.51
CA ALA A 23 0.79 -16.69 6.19
C ALA A 23 -0.32 -15.64 6.04
N ALA A 24 0.01 -14.34 6.17
CA ALA A 24 -0.96 -13.26 6.08
C ALA A 24 -1.48 -13.06 4.64
N VAL A 25 -0.60 -13.12 3.62
CA VAL A 25 -0.96 -12.90 2.21
C VAL A 25 -1.61 -14.14 1.59
N SER A 26 -1.34 -15.35 2.09
CA SER A 26 -1.96 -16.60 1.62
C SER A 26 -3.48 -16.68 1.89
N GLU A 27 -4.04 -15.79 2.68
CA GLU A 27 -5.49 -15.66 2.82
C GLU A 27 -6.10 -15.11 1.52
N LEU A 28 -6.95 -15.89 0.86
CA LEU A 28 -7.58 -15.49 -0.42
C LEU A 28 -8.24 -14.11 -0.36
N ALA A 29 -8.88 -13.81 0.77
CA ALA A 29 -9.55 -12.53 0.99
C ALA A 29 -8.56 -11.34 1.01
N VAL A 30 -7.29 -11.56 1.35
CA VAL A 30 -6.20 -10.58 1.28
C VAL A 30 -5.61 -10.59 -0.13
N ALA A 31 -5.14 -11.74 -0.60
CA ALA A 31 -4.42 -11.90 -1.87
C ALA A 31 -5.20 -11.35 -3.08
N ARG A 32 -6.53 -11.55 -3.12
CA ARG A 32 -7.37 -11.04 -4.22
C ARG A 32 -7.36 -9.51 -4.35
N ASN A 33 -6.89 -8.80 -3.33
CA ASN A 33 -6.77 -7.34 -3.33
C ASN A 33 -5.32 -6.85 -3.44
N CYS A 34 -4.37 -7.76 -3.59
CA CYS A 34 -2.96 -7.45 -3.82
C CYS A 34 -2.66 -7.54 -5.32
N ASP A 35 -2.27 -6.42 -5.91
CA ASP A 35 -1.87 -6.37 -7.33
C ASP A 35 -0.51 -7.03 -7.51
N GLY A 36 -0.39 -7.86 -8.56
CA GLY A 36 0.85 -8.53 -8.94
C GLY A 36 1.37 -9.60 -7.95
N ALA A 37 0.72 -9.82 -6.81
CA ALA A 37 1.16 -10.83 -5.86
C ALA A 37 0.98 -12.25 -6.45
N PRO A 38 1.99 -13.13 -6.34
CA PRO A 38 1.88 -14.54 -6.70
C PRO A 38 0.72 -15.23 -5.96
N TRP A 39 0.16 -16.26 -6.58
CA TRP A 39 -0.88 -17.08 -5.96
C TRP A 39 -0.79 -18.54 -6.39
N PRO A 40 -0.68 -19.49 -5.47
CA PRO A 40 -0.56 -19.35 -4.00
C PRO A 40 0.69 -18.57 -3.58
N TYR A 41 0.65 -17.91 -2.40
CA TYR A 41 1.75 -17.13 -1.90
C TYR A 41 2.59 -17.93 -0.89
N SER A 42 3.81 -18.27 -1.26
CA SER A 42 4.71 -19.11 -0.46
C SER A 42 5.70 -18.29 0.37
N VAL A 43 6.42 -18.94 1.29
CA VAL A 43 7.53 -18.31 2.04
C VAL A 43 8.64 -17.87 1.10
N ALA A 44 8.96 -18.63 0.05
CA ALA A 44 9.99 -18.28 -0.93
C ALA A 44 9.62 -16.99 -1.70
N GLU A 45 8.34 -16.82 -2.04
CA GLU A 45 7.84 -15.59 -2.66
C GLU A 45 7.88 -14.40 -1.71
N ALA A 46 7.60 -14.62 -0.42
CA ALA A 46 7.75 -13.61 0.59
C ALA A 46 9.22 -13.18 0.78
N GLU A 47 10.17 -14.13 0.78
CA GLU A 47 11.60 -13.82 0.82
C GLU A 47 12.04 -13.00 -0.41
N THR A 48 11.60 -13.39 -1.60
CA THR A 48 11.86 -12.66 -2.85
C THR A 48 11.32 -11.23 -2.78
N PHE A 49 10.06 -11.08 -2.40
CA PHE A 49 9.43 -9.76 -2.24
C PHE A 49 10.18 -8.86 -1.25
N LEU A 50 10.62 -9.40 -0.10
CA LEU A 50 11.35 -8.65 0.91
C LEU A 50 12.73 -8.23 0.41
N ALA A 51 13.43 -9.10 -0.33
CA ALA A 51 14.71 -8.80 -0.94
C ALA A 51 14.58 -7.70 -2.01
N GLU A 52 13.61 -7.81 -2.91
CA GLU A 52 13.34 -6.82 -3.95
C GLU A 52 12.92 -5.47 -3.35
N ALA A 53 12.03 -5.47 -2.36
CA ALA A 53 11.59 -4.25 -1.68
C ALA A 53 12.73 -3.53 -0.95
N SER A 54 13.73 -4.27 -0.47
CA SER A 54 14.92 -3.71 0.16
C SER A 54 15.94 -3.17 -0.85
N ALA A 55 16.03 -3.78 -2.03
CA ALA A 55 16.99 -3.42 -3.06
C ALA A 55 16.54 -2.27 -3.96
N ASP A 56 15.24 -2.02 -4.07
CA ASP A 56 14.68 -1.03 -4.98
C ASP A 56 14.55 0.36 -4.29
N PRO A 57 15.42 1.33 -4.62
CA PRO A 57 15.34 2.68 -4.05
C PRO A 57 14.08 3.46 -4.48
N ALA A 58 13.41 3.02 -5.55
CA ALA A 58 12.15 3.61 -6.00
C ALA A 58 10.94 3.14 -5.17
N ARG A 59 11.16 2.21 -4.24
CA ARG A 59 10.10 1.68 -3.38
C ARG A 59 10.38 1.99 -1.90
N THR A 60 9.33 2.39 -1.21
CA THR A 60 9.30 2.42 0.25
C THR A 60 8.25 1.41 0.69
N THR A 61 8.67 0.28 1.20
CA THR A 61 7.77 -0.77 1.72
C THR A 61 8.03 -0.95 3.21
N LEU A 62 6.99 -0.79 4.01
CA LEU A 62 7.06 -0.96 5.46
C LEU A 62 6.07 -2.05 5.89
N LEU A 63 6.58 -3.04 6.57
CA LEU A 63 5.76 -3.98 7.34
C LEU A 63 5.23 -3.28 8.57
N VAL A 64 3.97 -3.57 8.89
CA VAL A 64 3.25 -2.95 10.00
C VAL A 64 3.06 -3.98 11.10
N TYR A 65 3.60 -3.68 12.27
CA TYR A 65 3.51 -4.52 13.45
C TYR A 65 2.67 -3.86 14.52
N ARG A 66 1.77 -4.63 15.12
CA ARG A 66 1.05 -4.21 16.32
C ARG A 66 2.02 -4.24 17.52
N ARG A 67 2.06 -3.14 18.24
CA ARG A 67 2.80 -3.02 19.51
C ARG A 67 1.91 -3.53 20.66
N GLY A 68 2.52 -4.20 21.60
CA GLY A 68 1.84 -4.75 22.78
C GLY A 68 2.85 -5.29 23.80
N LEU A 69 2.36 -5.93 24.86
CA LEU A 69 3.20 -6.55 25.90
C LEU A 69 3.85 -7.87 25.45
N GLY A 70 3.44 -8.42 24.32
CA GLY A 70 3.98 -9.66 23.75
C GLY A 70 4.92 -9.40 22.57
N ALA A 71 5.26 -10.47 21.83
CA ALA A 71 6.02 -10.37 20.60
C ALA A 71 5.27 -9.49 19.59
N PRO A 72 6.00 -8.68 18.79
CA PRO A 72 5.39 -7.88 17.73
C PRO A 72 4.63 -8.78 16.74
N GLU A 73 3.40 -8.43 16.45
CA GLU A 73 2.52 -9.18 15.55
C GLU A 73 2.37 -8.44 14.22
N LEU A 74 2.67 -9.11 13.10
CA LEU A 74 2.49 -8.55 11.76
C LEU A 74 0.99 -8.37 11.49
N VAL A 75 0.58 -7.14 11.24
CA VAL A 75 -0.81 -6.79 10.95
C VAL A 75 -1.05 -6.37 9.51
N GLY A 76 -0.01 -6.10 8.75
CA GLY A 76 -0.13 -5.70 7.34
C GLY A 76 1.13 -5.06 6.79
N ALA A 77 0.99 -4.37 5.66
CA ALA A 77 2.03 -3.54 5.08
C ALA A 77 1.46 -2.30 4.41
N VAL A 78 2.28 -1.27 4.31
CA VAL A 78 2.04 -0.05 3.54
C VAL A 78 3.25 0.27 2.69
N GLY A 79 3.03 0.86 1.51
CA GLY A 79 4.13 1.18 0.60
C GLY A 79 3.84 2.34 -0.32
N LEU A 80 4.93 2.90 -0.85
CA LEU A 80 4.95 3.86 -1.93
C LEU A 80 5.92 3.38 -3.00
N ALA A 81 5.47 3.32 -4.24
CA ALA A 81 6.31 3.10 -5.41
C ALA A 81 6.42 4.41 -6.19
N HIS A 82 7.64 4.93 -6.36
CA HIS A 82 7.89 6.17 -7.09
C HIS A 82 7.65 5.94 -8.59
N MET A 83 6.84 6.80 -9.21
CA MET A 83 6.48 6.72 -10.62
C MET A 83 7.25 7.74 -11.50
N GLY A 84 8.15 8.53 -10.90
CA GLY A 84 8.75 9.69 -11.54
C GLY A 84 7.86 10.95 -11.44
N ASN A 85 8.36 12.08 -11.94
CA ASN A 85 7.63 13.36 -11.99
C ASN A 85 6.99 13.82 -10.66
N GLY A 86 7.60 13.46 -9.52
CA GLY A 86 7.05 13.80 -8.21
C GLY A 86 5.78 13.04 -7.84
N GLN A 87 5.54 11.89 -8.45
CA GLN A 87 4.39 11.03 -8.20
C GLN A 87 4.82 9.71 -7.56
N ALA A 88 3.95 9.14 -6.75
CA ALA A 88 4.09 7.79 -6.21
C ALA A 88 2.76 7.08 -6.16
N LEU A 89 2.80 5.76 -6.22
CA LEU A 89 1.66 4.89 -6.04
C LEU A 89 1.64 4.37 -4.61
N PHE A 90 0.54 4.60 -3.91
CA PHE A 90 0.29 4.08 -2.56
C PHE A 90 -0.38 2.71 -2.63
N ALA A 91 0.11 1.80 -1.81
CA ALA A 91 -0.52 0.50 -1.58
C ALA A 91 -0.58 0.20 -0.08
N ALA A 92 -1.64 -0.50 0.35
CA ALA A 92 -1.79 -0.97 1.71
C ALA A 92 -2.62 -2.25 1.75
N TRP A 93 -2.26 -3.17 2.64
CA TRP A 93 -3.08 -4.31 2.98
C TRP A 93 -2.99 -4.61 4.47
N THR A 94 -3.99 -5.31 5.00
CA THR A 94 -4.04 -5.73 6.39
C THR A 94 -4.40 -7.21 6.44
N ALA A 95 -3.72 -7.97 7.30
CA ALA A 95 -4.03 -9.37 7.57
C ALA A 95 -5.47 -9.51 8.10
N ARG A 96 -6.17 -10.55 7.65
CA ARG A 96 -7.61 -10.74 7.91
C ARG A 96 -8.01 -10.64 9.38
N PRO A 97 -7.27 -11.22 10.36
CA PRO A 97 -7.62 -11.11 11.79
C PRO A 97 -7.61 -9.69 12.35
N HIS A 98 -7.03 -8.75 11.61
CA HIS A 98 -6.84 -7.36 12.03
C HIS A 98 -7.73 -6.36 11.28
N TRP A 99 -8.67 -6.84 10.45
CA TRP A 99 -9.60 -5.98 9.73
C TRP A 99 -10.54 -5.23 10.69
N GLY A 100 -11.01 -4.06 10.27
CA GLY A 100 -11.93 -3.23 11.03
C GLY A 100 -11.33 -2.48 12.22
N ARG A 101 -10.04 -2.70 12.53
CA ARG A 101 -9.35 -2.10 13.70
C ARG A 101 -8.69 -0.74 13.41
N GLY A 102 -8.75 -0.26 12.16
CA GLY A 102 -8.18 1.02 11.75
C GLY A 102 -6.66 1.01 11.53
N TYR A 103 -5.99 -0.14 11.59
CA TYR A 103 -4.53 -0.22 11.44
C TYR A 103 -4.03 0.26 10.07
N ALA A 104 -4.74 -0.08 8.98
CA ALA A 104 -4.37 0.42 7.65
C ALA A 104 -4.46 1.94 7.55
N SER A 105 -5.46 2.57 8.17
CA SER A 105 -5.60 4.02 8.18
C SER A 105 -4.50 4.69 9.00
N GLU A 106 -4.16 4.13 10.16
CA GLU A 106 -3.09 4.65 11.02
C GLU A 106 -1.72 4.52 10.36
N ALA A 107 -1.41 3.34 9.80
CA ALA A 107 -0.15 3.10 9.10
C ALA A 107 -0.03 3.93 7.81
N GLY A 108 -1.10 4.01 7.03
CA GLY A 108 -1.15 4.81 5.81
C GLY A 108 -0.95 6.31 6.10
N ALA A 109 -1.61 6.84 7.14
CA ALA A 109 -1.43 8.22 7.55
C ALA A 109 0.03 8.52 7.94
N ALA A 110 0.66 7.63 8.73
CA ALA A 110 2.06 7.77 9.13
C ALA A 110 3.01 7.73 7.92
N LEU A 111 2.80 6.83 6.95
CA LEU A 111 3.61 6.77 5.74
C LEU A 111 3.45 8.02 4.88
N LEU A 112 2.21 8.48 4.67
CA LEU A 112 1.93 9.67 3.86
C LEU A 112 2.46 10.96 4.51
N ASP A 113 2.44 11.04 5.84
CA ASP A 113 3.05 12.16 6.57
C ASP A 113 4.58 12.16 6.41
N MET A 114 5.23 11.01 6.56
CA MET A 114 6.67 10.88 6.27
C MET A 114 6.99 11.24 4.82
N ALA A 115 6.18 10.80 3.87
CA ALA A 115 6.35 11.10 2.45
C ALA A 115 6.26 12.61 2.17
N ARG A 116 5.32 13.29 2.81
CA ARG A 116 5.14 14.74 2.70
C ARG A 116 6.39 15.51 3.12
N HIS A 117 7.05 15.07 4.20
CA HIS A 117 8.19 15.78 4.76
C HIS A 117 9.53 15.38 4.17
N SER A 118 9.66 14.12 3.72
CA SER A 118 10.95 13.54 3.30
C SER A 118 11.06 13.30 1.80
N LEU A 119 9.92 13.09 1.11
CA LEU A 119 9.89 12.81 -0.32
C LEU A 119 9.24 14.01 -1.02
N ARG A 120 9.91 14.56 -2.01
CA ARG A 120 9.40 15.71 -2.77
C ARG A 120 8.29 15.29 -3.74
N LEU A 121 7.21 14.69 -3.20
CA LEU A 121 6.07 14.24 -3.97
C LEU A 121 5.02 15.33 -4.07
N GLY A 122 4.57 15.62 -5.29
CA GLY A 122 3.42 16.50 -5.54
C GLY A 122 2.09 15.77 -5.32
N HIS A 123 2.01 14.53 -5.79
CA HIS A 123 0.79 13.72 -5.73
C HIS A 123 1.10 12.27 -5.39
N VAL A 124 0.13 11.64 -4.72
CA VAL A 124 0.11 10.19 -4.51
C VAL A 124 -1.16 9.64 -5.15
N LEU A 125 -0.97 8.63 -5.98
CA LEU A 125 -2.03 7.85 -6.61
C LEU A 125 -2.29 6.59 -5.79
N ALA A 126 -3.51 6.06 -5.88
CA ALA A 126 -3.87 4.76 -5.37
C ALA A 126 -5.04 4.21 -6.16
N TRP A 127 -5.19 2.90 -6.21
CA TRP A 127 -6.40 2.30 -6.77
C TRP A 127 -7.00 1.27 -5.83
N SER A 128 -8.29 1.02 -6.00
CA SER A 128 -9.01 -0.05 -5.33
C SER A 128 -9.89 -0.80 -6.33
N PHE A 129 -9.92 -2.12 -6.25
CA PHE A 129 -10.85 -2.92 -7.04
C PHE A 129 -12.28 -2.47 -6.78
N LEU A 130 -13.12 -2.41 -7.82
CA LEU A 130 -14.50 -1.92 -7.69
C LEU A 130 -15.35 -2.74 -6.69
N ASP A 131 -15.01 -4.02 -6.53
CA ASP A 131 -15.64 -4.92 -5.57
C ASP A 131 -14.95 -4.94 -4.18
N ASN A 132 -14.05 -3.98 -3.92
CA ASN A 132 -13.38 -3.79 -2.62
C ASN A 132 -13.81 -2.47 -1.94
N PRO A 133 -15.01 -2.37 -1.39
CA PRO A 133 -15.48 -1.16 -0.73
C PRO A 133 -14.66 -0.80 0.52
N ALA A 134 -13.98 -1.76 1.13
CA ALA A 134 -13.10 -1.50 2.27
C ALA A 134 -11.84 -0.72 1.84
N GLY A 135 -11.27 -1.07 0.69
CA GLY A 135 -10.15 -0.32 0.09
C GLY A 135 -10.56 1.12 -0.25
N ALA A 136 -11.71 1.32 -0.89
CA ALA A 136 -12.21 2.65 -1.19
C ALA A 136 -12.38 3.50 0.09
N ARG A 137 -13.04 2.96 1.12
CA ARG A 137 -13.18 3.66 2.42
C ARG A 137 -11.85 3.96 3.11
N LEU A 138 -10.83 3.10 2.96
CA LEU A 138 -9.49 3.38 3.45
C LEU A 138 -8.92 4.60 2.75
N LEU A 139 -8.98 4.64 1.42
CA LEU A 139 -8.46 5.76 0.63
C LEU A 139 -9.18 7.07 0.97
N ASP A 140 -10.50 7.06 1.09
CA ASP A 140 -11.29 8.24 1.50
C ASP A 140 -10.82 8.76 2.89
N ARG A 141 -10.63 7.87 3.87
CA ARG A 141 -10.12 8.24 5.20
C ARG A 141 -8.71 8.81 5.18
N LEU A 142 -7.90 8.35 4.22
CA LEU A 142 -6.55 8.88 4.00
C LEU A 142 -6.54 10.17 3.17
N GLY A 143 -7.69 10.71 2.81
CA GLY A 143 -7.82 11.97 2.07
C GLY A 143 -7.53 11.86 0.58
N PHE A 144 -7.65 10.66 0.00
CA PHE A 144 -7.65 10.49 -1.44
C PHE A 144 -9.02 10.80 -2.01
N ALA A 145 -9.06 11.51 -3.12
CA ALA A 145 -10.28 11.76 -3.90
C ALA A 145 -10.34 10.82 -5.12
N ALA A 146 -11.50 10.28 -5.43
CA ALA A 146 -11.71 9.52 -6.65
C ALA A 146 -11.60 10.45 -7.87
N THR A 147 -10.83 10.04 -8.90
CA THR A 147 -10.66 10.83 -10.13
C THR A 147 -11.81 10.69 -11.12
N GLY A 148 -12.62 9.65 -10.96
CA GLY A 148 -13.61 9.22 -11.95
C GLY A 148 -13.07 8.21 -12.96
N GLU A 149 -11.76 8.04 -13.04
CA GLU A 149 -11.10 7.11 -13.97
C GLU A 149 -11.14 5.66 -13.47
N ILE A 150 -11.24 4.74 -14.44
CA ILE A 150 -11.14 3.31 -14.21
C ILE A 150 -9.84 2.81 -14.84
N VAL A 151 -8.95 2.33 -13.99
CA VAL A 151 -7.72 1.63 -14.39
C VAL A 151 -7.89 0.12 -14.25
N ARG A 152 -6.91 -0.66 -14.70
CA ARG A 152 -6.94 -2.11 -14.57
C ARG A 152 -5.74 -2.58 -13.77
N ALA A 153 -5.98 -3.48 -12.83
CA ALA A 153 -4.95 -4.16 -12.05
C ALA A 153 -5.14 -5.69 -12.15
N THR A 154 -4.08 -6.43 -11.89
CA THR A 154 -4.06 -7.89 -12.03
C THR A 154 -3.79 -8.53 -10.68
N SER A 155 -4.71 -9.38 -10.22
CA SER A 155 -4.45 -10.25 -9.07
C SER A 155 -4.51 -11.70 -9.51
N LEU A 156 -3.45 -12.46 -9.27
CA LEU A 156 -3.41 -13.89 -9.59
C LEU A 156 -4.43 -14.67 -8.76
N ALA A 157 -4.72 -14.23 -7.56
CA ALA A 157 -5.79 -14.78 -6.72
C ALA A 157 -7.22 -14.50 -7.24
N ARG A 158 -7.34 -13.70 -8.32
CA ARG A 158 -8.59 -13.48 -9.09
C ARG A 158 -8.59 -14.22 -10.43
N GLY A 159 -7.63 -15.11 -10.64
CA GLY A 159 -7.45 -15.79 -11.91
C GLY A 159 -6.62 -15.03 -12.94
N GLY A 160 -5.93 -13.96 -12.53
CA GLY A 160 -4.96 -13.24 -13.37
C GLY A 160 -5.54 -12.31 -14.43
N ALA A 161 -6.87 -12.21 -14.54
CA ALA A 161 -7.48 -11.29 -15.50
C ALA A 161 -7.37 -9.82 -15.06
N ALA A 162 -7.15 -8.92 -16.01
CA ALA A 162 -7.14 -7.49 -15.78
C ALA A 162 -8.52 -7.02 -15.25
N THR A 163 -8.59 -6.66 -14.00
CA THR A 163 -9.81 -6.36 -13.25
C THR A 163 -9.94 -4.83 -13.07
N PRO A 164 -11.13 -4.25 -13.24
CA PRO A 164 -11.32 -2.81 -13.13
C PRO A 164 -11.15 -2.32 -11.69
N CYS A 165 -10.43 -1.20 -11.57
CA CYS A 165 -10.13 -0.51 -10.33
C CYS A 165 -10.47 0.96 -10.46
N ARG A 166 -10.96 1.58 -9.40
CA ARG A 166 -11.13 3.03 -9.33
C ARG A 166 -9.82 3.69 -8.97
N LEU A 167 -9.41 4.67 -9.77
CA LEU A 167 -8.24 5.49 -9.49
C LEU A 167 -8.60 6.61 -8.50
N HIS A 168 -7.68 6.85 -7.57
CA HIS A 168 -7.77 7.90 -6.55
C HIS A 168 -6.48 8.70 -6.55
N VAL A 169 -6.55 9.98 -6.19
CA VAL A 169 -5.41 10.89 -6.09
C VAL A 169 -5.45 11.64 -4.77
N ARG A 170 -4.28 11.86 -4.19
CA ARG A 170 -4.10 12.74 -3.03
C ARG A 170 -2.93 13.70 -3.28
N PRO A 171 -3.13 15.03 -3.29
CA PRO A 171 -2.04 16.01 -3.26
C PRO A 171 -1.28 15.91 -1.94
N LEU A 172 0.07 15.96 -1.97
CA LEU A 172 0.93 16.03 -0.77
C LEU A 172 1.61 17.38 -0.60
N GLY A 173 1.81 18.14 -1.67
CA GLY A 173 2.42 19.47 -1.65
C GLY A 173 1.40 20.60 -1.70
N ALA A 174 1.85 21.85 -1.51
CA ALA A 174 1.08 23.03 -1.90
C ALA A 174 0.81 22.91 -3.41
N ALA A 175 -0.43 23.17 -3.82
CA ALA A 175 -0.88 23.05 -5.19
C ALA A 175 0.18 23.58 -6.16
N ILE A 176 0.70 22.73 -7.03
CA ILE A 176 1.45 23.16 -8.21
C ILE A 176 0.46 23.99 -8.99
N ARG A 177 0.74 25.31 -9.09
CA ARG A 177 -0.15 26.25 -9.76
C ARG A 177 -0.36 25.79 -11.20
N GLY A 178 -1.58 25.48 -11.54
CA GLY A 178 -2.27 25.75 -12.78
C GLY A 178 -1.85 25.05 -14.08
N ASP A 179 -0.64 24.52 -14.27
CA ASP A 179 -0.18 24.15 -15.62
C ASP A 179 -0.13 22.63 -15.93
N GLN A 180 -0.49 21.77 -15.01
CA GLN A 180 -0.43 20.31 -15.23
C GLN A 180 -1.78 19.59 -15.28
N GLN A 181 -2.88 20.30 -15.14
CA GLN A 181 -4.22 19.72 -15.33
C GLN A 181 -4.49 19.37 -16.81
N ALA A 182 -3.75 20.00 -17.74
CA ALA A 182 -3.84 19.73 -19.17
C ALA A 182 -3.08 18.47 -19.63
N ALA A 183 -2.11 18.00 -18.86
CA ALA A 183 -1.29 16.82 -19.21
C ALA A 183 -1.91 15.49 -18.78
N LEU A 184 -2.96 15.50 -17.96
CA LEU A 184 -3.71 14.30 -17.54
C LEU A 184 -4.95 14.06 -18.42
N ALA A 185 -5.24 14.96 -19.37
CA ALA A 185 -6.37 14.88 -20.29
C ALA A 185 -5.95 14.71 -21.76
N ALA A 186 -4.68 14.40 -22.05
CA ALA A 186 -4.14 14.05 -23.35
C ALA A 186 -3.52 12.61 -23.27
#